data_8c95e0451f7d75bc22c139b3fa1d7445
#
_entry.id   8c95e0451f7d75bc22c139b3fa1d7445
#
_cell.length_a   1.000
_cell.length_b   1.000
_cell.length_c   1.000
_cell.angle_alpha   90.00
_cell.angle_beta   90.00
_cell.angle_gamma   90.00
#
_symmetry.space_group_name_H-M   'P 1'
#
loop_
_entity.id
_entity.type
_entity.pdbx_description
1 polymer ?
#
loop_
_entity_poly.entity_id
_entity_poly.type
_entity_poly.pdbx_seq_one_letter_code
_entity_poly.pdbx_strand_id
1 'polypeptide(L)'
;FSQDFSDKTSGWGAHAEAGYYVIPNFSVGAFISYHTNNKYIDRQTLPVSSTSAITSDQQHSIFQLPFGAAFRYNVAPESQFQPYAGVQLGASYSEMSTYMNVMKVYDRNWGFYVSPEIGMTMYFTPQKQIGLHVAAYYNYATNKGEVLSYSIDGLNNWGIRLGLAF
;
A
#
# COMPACT_ATOMS: atom_id res chain seq x y z
N PHE A 1 -7.78 -1.74 2.93
CA PHE A 1 -8.44 -2.47 1.82
C PHE A 1 -9.92 -2.66 2.15
N SER A 2 -10.78 -2.81 1.14
CA SER A 2 -12.20 -3.06 1.35
C SER A 2 -12.40 -4.34 2.17
N GLN A 3 -13.06 -4.23 3.32
CA GLN A 3 -13.27 -5.34 4.25
C GLN A 3 -14.18 -6.44 3.67
N ASP A 4 -14.91 -6.13 2.61
CA ASP A 4 -15.83 -7.09 1.99
C ASP A 4 -15.11 -8.04 1.03
N PHE A 5 -14.01 -7.57 0.40
CA PHE A 5 -13.26 -8.35 -0.59
C PHE A 5 -12.00 -9.01 -0.02
N SER A 6 -11.28 -8.37 0.89
CA SER A 6 -10.04 -8.88 1.46
C SER A 6 -10.06 -8.84 3.00
N ASP A 7 -9.11 -9.52 3.65
CA ASP A 7 -9.00 -9.51 5.09
C ASP A 7 -8.67 -8.12 5.66
N LYS A 8 -9.04 -7.90 6.92
CA LYS A 8 -8.76 -6.66 7.65
C LYS A 8 -7.27 -6.39 7.80
N THR A 9 -6.47 -7.45 7.89
CA THR A 9 -5.02 -7.38 8.07
C THR A 9 -4.34 -7.69 6.75
N SER A 10 -3.50 -6.76 6.27
CA SER A 10 -2.67 -7.00 5.09
C SER A 10 -1.59 -8.05 5.37
N GLY A 11 -1.27 -8.87 4.41
CA GLY A 11 -0.27 -9.90 4.54
C GLY A 11 1.13 -9.32 4.76
N TRP A 12 1.61 -8.51 3.83
CA TRP A 12 2.89 -7.81 3.89
C TRP A 12 3.02 -6.81 2.73
N GLY A 13 4.03 -5.94 2.85
CA GLY A 13 4.36 -4.97 1.80
C GLY A 13 5.84 -4.63 1.82
N ALA A 14 6.31 -4.06 0.73
CA ALA A 14 7.65 -3.51 0.60
C ALA A 14 7.56 -2.05 0.17
N HIS A 15 8.55 -1.26 0.58
CA HIS A 15 8.64 0.16 0.26
C HIS A 15 10.09 0.55 0.02
N ALA A 16 10.31 1.31 -1.03
CA ALA A 16 11.58 1.96 -1.30
C ALA A 16 11.34 3.43 -1.61
N GLU A 17 12.19 4.28 -1.07
CA GLU A 17 12.15 5.72 -1.28
C GLU A 17 13.58 6.25 -1.40
N ALA A 18 13.78 7.14 -2.34
CA ALA A 18 15.03 7.87 -2.51
C ALA A 18 14.73 9.35 -2.75
N GLY A 19 15.50 10.22 -2.10
CA GLY A 19 15.27 11.66 -2.19
C GLY A 19 16.51 12.47 -1.77
N TYR A 20 16.38 13.77 -1.88
CA TYR A 20 17.41 14.72 -1.48
C TYR A 20 16.81 15.91 -0.73
N TYR A 21 17.59 16.55 0.09
CA TYR A 21 17.20 17.77 0.81
C TYR A 21 17.28 18.97 -0.13
N VAL A 22 16.16 19.62 -0.38
CA VAL A 22 16.08 20.88 -1.14
C VAL A 22 16.45 22.06 -0.25
N ILE A 23 16.03 22.01 1.00
CA ILE A 23 16.44 22.91 2.09
C ILE A 23 16.69 22.06 3.34
N PRO A 24 17.38 22.56 4.37
CA PRO A 24 17.83 21.76 5.51
C PRO A 24 16.77 20.87 6.18
N ASN A 25 15.53 21.34 6.21
CA ASN A 25 14.42 20.62 6.86
C ASN A 25 13.48 19.92 5.89
N PHE A 26 13.61 20.14 4.58
CA PHE A 26 12.64 19.64 3.61
C PHE A 26 13.31 18.81 2.51
N SER A 27 12.85 17.60 2.36
CA SER A 27 13.32 16.68 1.31
C SER A 27 12.22 16.35 0.31
N VAL A 28 12.64 16.14 -0.93
CA VAL A 28 11.81 15.71 -2.05
C VAL A 28 12.44 14.46 -2.66
N GLY A 29 11.62 13.49 -2.95
CA GLY A 29 12.10 12.22 -3.49
C GLY A 29 11.07 11.52 -4.36
N ALA A 30 11.42 10.32 -4.76
CA ALA A 30 10.54 9.39 -5.44
C ALA A 30 10.36 8.14 -4.56
N PHE A 31 9.20 7.54 -4.63
CA PHE A 31 8.90 6.30 -3.92
C PHE A 31 8.26 5.27 -4.85
N ILE A 32 8.41 4.03 -4.47
CA ILE A 32 7.66 2.89 -4.99
C ILE A 32 7.31 1.98 -3.81
N SER A 33 6.05 1.52 -3.76
CA SER A 33 5.58 0.61 -2.74
C SER A 33 4.89 -0.60 -3.37
N TYR A 34 4.90 -1.69 -2.63
CA TYR A 34 4.21 -2.92 -2.96
C TYR A 34 3.34 -3.31 -1.78
N HIS A 35 2.06 -3.58 -2.04
CA HIS A 35 1.13 -4.10 -1.03
C HIS A 35 0.36 -5.27 -1.61
N THR A 36 0.18 -6.30 -0.80
CA THR A 36 -0.68 -7.44 -1.15
C THR A 36 -1.54 -7.81 0.04
N ASN A 37 -2.76 -8.22 -0.26
CA ASN A 37 -3.68 -8.77 0.73
C ASN A 37 -4.47 -9.91 0.10
N ASN A 38 -4.60 -11.01 0.84
CA ASN A 38 -5.27 -12.20 0.39
C ASN A 38 -6.34 -12.61 1.39
N LYS A 39 -7.46 -13.13 0.89
CA LYS A 39 -8.54 -13.70 1.70
C LYS A 39 -8.95 -15.02 1.07
N TYR A 40 -9.00 -16.04 1.88
CA TYR A 40 -9.58 -17.33 1.51
C TYR A 40 -11.03 -17.39 1.98
N ILE A 41 -11.92 -17.82 1.11
CA ILE A 41 -13.33 -18.01 1.38
C ILE A 41 -13.65 -19.48 1.13
N ASP A 42 -14.15 -20.14 2.18
CA ASP A 42 -14.59 -21.52 2.12
C ASP A 42 -15.66 -21.74 1.06
N ARG A 43 -15.76 -22.98 0.63
CA ARG A 43 -16.65 -23.40 -0.44
C ARG A 43 -18.08 -22.88 -0.26
N GLN A 44 -18.53 -22.08 -1.21
CA GLN A 44 -19.89 -21.55 -1.27
C GLN A 44 -20.42 -21.51 -2.70
N THR A 45 -21.75 -21.44 -2.83
CA THR A 45 -22.41 -21.36 -4.12
C THR A 45 -22.64 -19.91 -4.50
N LEU A 46 -22.09 -19.49 -5.62
CA LEU A 46 -22.26 -18.15 -6.18
C LEU A 46 -23.16 -18.20 -7.41
N PRO A 47 -24.22 -17.40 -7.47
CA PRO A 47 -24.99 -17.20 -8.70
C PRO A 47 -24.12 -16.44 -9.72
N VAL A 48 -23.89 -17.02 -10.88
CA VAL A 48 -23.15 -16.40 -12.00
C VAL A 48 -24.13 -15.77 -12.99
N SER A 49 -25.31 -16.32 -13.11
CA SER A 49 -26.41 -15.76 -13.89
C SER A 49 -27.75 -16.18 -13.27
N SER A 50 -28.86 -15.68 -13.83
CA SER A 50 -30.20 -16.05 -13.36
C SER A 50 -30.51 -17.57 -13.47
N THR A 51 -29.72 -18.33 -14.23
CA THR A 51 -29.92 -19.75 -14.51
C THR A 51 -28.71 -20.62 -14.18
N SER A 52 -27.58 -20.05 -13.73
CA SER A 52 -26.38 -20.81 -13.42
C SER A 52 -25.71 -20.35 -12.13
N ALA A 53 -25.19 -21.29 -11.36
CA ALA A 53 -24.43 -21.07 -10.15
C ALA A 53 -23.19 -21.95 -10.12
N ILE A 54 -22.09 -21.43 -9.58
CA ILE A 54 -20.84 -22.17 -9.37
C ILE A 54 -20.66 -22.39 -7.88
N THR A 55 -20.38 -23.61 -7.48
CA THR A 55 -20.01 -23.97 -6.12
C THR A 55 -18.51 -24.24 -6.07
N SER A 56 -17.76 -23.36 -5.45
CA SER A 56 -16.30 -23.47 -5.28
C SER A 56 -15.82 -22.72 -4.05
N ASP A 57 -14.64 -23.07 -3.58
CA ASP A 57 -13.82 -22.22 -2.74
C ASP A 57 -13.25 -21.07 -3.58
N GLN A 58 -12.95 -19.96 -2.92
CA GLN A 58 -12.46 -18.76 -3.56
C GLN A 58 -11.25 -18.23 -2.83
N GLN A 59 -10.23 -17.82 -3.59
CA GLN A 59 -9.12 -17.06 -3.07
C GLN A 59 -9.15 -15.68 -3.69
N HIS A 60 -9.47 -14.68 -2.88
CA HIS A 60 -9.40 -13.29 -3.27
C HIS A 60 -7.98 -12.77 -3.03
N SER A 61 -7.45 -12.03 -3.99
CA SER A 61 -6.15 -11.39 -3.89
C SER A 61 -6.24 -9.96 -4.41
N ILE A 62 -5.73 -9.02 -3.61
CA ILE A 62 -5.52 -7.64 -4.03
C ILE A 62 -4.02 -7.39 -4.08
N PHE A 63 -3.56 -6.90 -5.20
CA PHE A 63 -2.22 -6.41 -5.44
C PHE A 63 -2.30 -4.90 -5.69
N GLN A 64 -1.41 -4.13 -5.08
CA GLN A 64 -1.33 -2.68 -5.26
C GLN A 64 0.13 -2.26 -5.38
N LEU A 65 0.44 -1.45 -6.40
CA LEU A 65 1.76 -0.89 -6.68
C LEU A 65 1.65 0.64 -6.79
N PRO A 66 1.70 1.38 -5.68
CA PRO A 66 1.77 2.83 -5.71
C PRO A 66 3.19 3.31 -5.94
N PHE A 67 3.34 4.39 -6.72
CA PHE A 67 4.61 5.07 -6.98
C PHE A 67 4.38 6.54 -7.27
N GLY A 68 5.40 7.37 -7.03
CA GLY A 68 5.30 8.81 -7.26
C GLY A 68 6.33 9.62 -6.51
N ALA A 69 5.95 10.84 -6.11
CA ALA A 69 6.79 11.77 -5.39
C ALA A 69 6.55 11.68 -3.88
N ALA A 70 7.63 11.80 -3.10
CA ALA A 70 7.61 11.85 -1.66
C ALA A 70 8.11 13.21 -1.18
N PHE A 71 7.44 13.77 -0.20
CA PHE A 71 7.76 15.06 0.41
C PHE A 71 7.86 14.85 1.92
N ARG A 72 8.97 15.26 2.54
CA ARG A 72 9.17 15.12 3.98
C ARG A 72 9.67 16.42 4.59
N TYR A 73 9.14 16.75 5.74
CA TYR A 73 9.63 17.79 6.60
C TYR A 73 10.25 17.18 7.85
N ASN A 74 11.56 17.36 8.03
CA ASN A 74 12.34 16.84 9.15
C ASN A 74 12.48 17.93 10.21
N VAL A 75 12.04 17.65 11.42
CA VAL A 75 12.07 18.64 12.52
C VAL A 75 13.49 18.91 13.01
N ALA A 76 14.35 17.89 13.02
CA ALA A 76 15.73 17.98 13.54
C ALA A 76 16.72 17.27 12.58
N PRO A 77 17.01 17.83 11.39
CA PRO A 77 17.84 17.17 10.37
C PRO A 77 19.29 16.99 10.79
N GLU A 78 19.80 17.79 11.73
CA GLU A 78 21.15 17.68 12.28
C GLU A 78 21.30 16.58 13.33
N SER A 79 20.20 16.17 13.97
CA SER A 79 20.19 15.17 15.04
C SER A 79 20.37 13.73 14.52
N GLN A 80 20.82 12.85 15.40
CA GLN A 80 20.77 11.40 15.16
C GLN A 80 19.32 10.86 15.19
N PHE A 81 18.43 11.55 15.92
CA PHE A 81 17.00 11.27 15.97
C PHE A 81 16.29 12.32 15.12
N GLN A 82 15.75 11.90 13.98
CA GLN A 82 15.11 12.80 13.03
C GLN A 82 13.60 12.47 12.91
N PRO A 83 12.77 13.06 13.77
CA PRO A 83 11.33 12.98 13.58
C PRO A 83 10.92 13.78 12.33
N TYR A 84 9.96 13.27 11.59
CA TYR A 84 9.47 13.89 10.37
C TYR A 84 7.96 13.70 10.19
N ALA A 85 7.38 14.59 9.40
CA ALA A 85 6.07 14.42 8.80
C ALA A 85 6.21 14.48 7.28
N GLY A 86 5.50 13.62 6.58
CA GLY A 86 5.62 13.52 5.13
C GLY A 86 4.29 13.23 4.44
N VAL A 87 4.31 13.39 3.12
CA VAL A 87 3.21 12.98 2.26
C VAL A 87 3.78 12.40 0.97
N GLN A 88 3.23 11.29 0.56
CA GLN A 88 3.53 10.65 -0.72
C GLN A 88 2.34 10.86 -1.66
N LEU A 89 2.61 11.29 -2.90
CA LEU A 89 1.61 11.57 -3.93
C LEU A 89 2.01 10.88 -5.21
N GLY A 90 1.07 10.24 -5.88
CA GLY A 90 1.40 9.56 -7.13
C GLY A 90 0.24 8.81 -7.75
N ALA A 91 0.59 7.82 -8.56
CA ALA A 91 -0.34 6.88 -9.15
C ALA A 91 -0.28 5.54 -8.42
N SER A 92 -1.39 4.82 -8.44
CA SER A 92 -1.51 3.48 -7.93
C SER A 92 -2.05 2.56 -9.00
N TYR A 93 -1.29 1.54 -9.35
CA TYR A 93 -1.77 0.42 -10.13
C TYR A 93 -2.30 -0.66 -9.19
N SER A 94 -3.48 -1.19 -9.45
CA SER A 94 -4.02 -2.30 -8.67
C SER A 94 -4.60 -3.40 -9.56
N GLU A 95 -4.43 -4.63 -9.12
CA GLU A 95 -5.07 -5.81 -9.67
C GLU A 95 -5.86 -6.49 -8.56
N MET A 96 -7.15 -6.67 -8.80
CA MET A 96 -8.04 -7.50 -7.99
C MET A 96 -8.21 -8.81 -8.72
N SER A 97 -8.05 -9.92 -8.03
CA SER A 97 -8.26 -11.25 -8.63
C SER A 97 -8.98 -12.18 -7.68
N THR A 98 -9.85 -12.99 -8.26
CA THR A 98 -10.55 -14.09 -7.59
C THR A 98 -10.22 -15.38 -8.32
N TYR A 99 -9.68 -16.32 -7.59
CA TYR A 99 -9.42 -17.68 -8.07
C TYR A 99 -10.56 -18.57 -7.61
N MET A 100 -11.18 -19.25 -8.56
CA MET A 100 -12.23 -20.25 -8.34
C MET A 100 -11.81 -21.52 -9.08
N ASN A 101 -11.31 -22.51 -8.34
CA ASN A 101 -10.79 -23.76 -8.90
C ASN A 101 -9.72 -23.47 -9.98
N VAL A 102 -10.04 -23.69 -11.27
CA VAL A 102 -9.13 -23.46 -12.42
C VAL A 102 -9.35 -22.11 -13.13
N MET A 103 -10.33 -21.32 -12.69
CA MET A 103 -10.65 -20.04 -13.30
C MET A 103 -10.10 -18.89 -12.47
N LYS A 104 -9.44 -17.94 -13.14
CA LYS A 104 -9.03 -16.65 -12.57
C LYS A 104 -9.87 -15.55 -13.22
N VAL A 105 -10.63 -14.82 -12.43
CA VAL A 105 -11.28 -13.57 -12.85
C VAL A 105 -10.48 -12.43 -12.22
N TYR A 106 -10.09 -11.44 -13.01
CA TYR A 106 -9.31 -10.31 -12.52
C TYR A 106 -9.76 -9.00 -13.17
N ASP A 107 -9.59 -7.92 -12.44
CA ASP A 107 -9.74 -6.56 -12.90
C ASP A 107 -8.50 -5.74 -12.57
N ARG A 108 -8.11 -4.87 -13.48
CA ARG A 108 -6.93 -4.00 -13.37
C ARG A 108 -7.33 -2.56 -13.53
N ASN A 109 -6.86 -1.73 -12.65
CA ASN A 109 -7.18 -0.33 -12.74
C ASN A 109 -6.08 0.58 -12.18
N TRP A 110 -6.16 1.84 -12.58
CA TRP A 110 -5.28 2.90 -12.14
C TRP A 110 -6.05 3.88 -11.27
N GLY A 111 -5.38 4.45 -10.29
CA GLY A 111 -5.93 5.46 -9.42
C GLY A 111 -4.89 6.48 -8.98
N PHE A 112 -5.36 7.57 -8.41
CA PHE A 112 -4.52 8.52 -7.72
C PHE A 112 -4.21 7.97 -6.32
N TYR A 113 -2.98 8.20 -5.84
CA TYR A 113 -2.50 7.74 -4.54
C TYR A 113 -2.05 8.91 -3.69
N VAL A 114 -2.47 8.92 -2.44
CA VAL A 114 -1.99 9.84 -1.41
C VAL A 114 -1.75 9.08 -0.11
N SER A 115 -0.61 9.35 0.52
CA SER A 115 -0.24 8.73 1.79
C SER A 115 0.46 9.74 2.70
N PRO A 116 -0.27 10.38 3.61
CA PRO A 116 0.35 11.06 4.73
C PRO A 116 1.04 10.07 5.67
N GLU A 117 2.20 10.46 6.17
CA GLU A 117 2.99 9.66 7.11
C GLU A 117 3.65 10.54 8.17
N ILE A 118 3.81 9.97 9.35
CA ILE A 118 4.64 10.52 10.42
C ILE A 118 5.61 9.45 10.88
N GLY A 119 6.84 9.83 11.10
CA GLY A 119 7.85 8.85 11.46
C GLY A 119 9.09 9.44 12.09
N MET A 120 10.07 8.58 12.30
CA MET A 120 11.35 8.93 12.84
C MET A 120 12.43 8.06 12.19
N THR A 121 13.54 8.69 11.85
CA THR A 121 14.78 8.00 11.47
C THR A 121 15.80 8.14 12.60
N MET A 122 16.37 7.04 13.03
CA MET A 122 17.40 6.98 14.08
C MET A 122 18.70 6.51 13.45
N TYR A 123 19.69 7.38 13.36
CA TYR A 123 21.01 7.03 12.83
C TYR A 123 21.92 6.47 13.93
N PHE A 124 22.61 5.37 13.64
CA PHE A 124 23.53 4.73 14.58
C PHE A 124 24.90 5.39 14.64
N THR A 125 25.24 6.14 13.59
CA THR A 125 26.53 6.80 13.48
C THR A 125 26.38 8.32 13.36
N PRO A 126 27.31 9.11 13.87
CA PRO A 126 27.30 10.57 13.68
C PRO A 126 27.33 11.00 12.21
N GLN A 127 27.93 10.17 11.34
CA GLN A 127 27.99 10.40 9.89
C GLN A 127 26.68 10.09 9.18
N LYS A 128 25.66 9.58 9.89
CA LYS A 128 24.33 9.26 9.35
C LYS A 128 24.34 8.30 8.14
N GLN A 129 25.26 7.34 8.16
CA GLN A 129 25.40 6.38 7.05
C GLN A 129 24.36 5.27 7.12
N ILE A 130 24.01 4.80 8.32
CA ILE A 130 23.03 3.74 8.52
C ILE A 130 22.14 4.09 9.70
N GLY A 131 20.84 3.96 9.51
CA GLY A 131 19.84 4.21 10.53
C GLY A 131 18.65 3.27 10.44
N LEU A 132 17.85 3.25 11.49
CA LEU A 132 16.54 2.60 11.55
C LEU A 132 15.46 3.64 11.26
N HIS A 133 14.55 3.30 10.38
CA HIS A 133 13.39 4.10 10.02
C HIS A 133 12.11 3.44 10.53
N VAL A 134 11.28 4.21 11.21
CA VAL A 134 9.96 3.79 11.69
C VAL A 134 8.94 4.86 11.31
N ALA A 135 7.84 4.47 10.70
CA ALA A 135 6.77 5.38 10.32
C ALA A 135 5.38 4.75 10.49
N ALA A 136 4.42 5.58 10.90
CA ALA A 136 3.01 5.30 10.78
C ALA A 136 2.45 6.04 9.57
N TYR A 137 1.67 5.35 8.76
CA TYR A 137 1.12 5.91 7.53
C TYR A 137 -0.37 5.58 7.35
N TYR A 138 -1.05 6.42 6.60
CA TYR A 138 -2.38 6.17 6.09
C TYR A 138 -2.37 6.32 4.58
N ASN A 139 -2.77 5.27 3.87
CA ASN A 139 -2.85 5.27 2.42
C ASN A 139 -4.29 5.45 1.96
N TYR A 140 -4.47 6.27 0.96
CA TYR A 140 -5.70 6.39 0.20
C TYR A 140 -5.41 6.34 -1.30
N ALA A 141 -6.13 5.49 -2.02
CA ALA A 141 -6.06 5.40 -3.47
C ALA A 141 -7.45 5.38 -4.07
N THR A 142 -7.63 6.12 -5.16
CA THR A 142 -8.93 6.24 -5.85
C THR A 142 -9.22 5.09 -6.81
N ASN A 143 -8.43 4.02 -6.76
CA ASN A 143 -8.65 2.84 -7.59
C ASN A 143 -10.06 2.31 -7.40
N LYS A 144 -10.75 2.06 -8.50
CA LYS A 144 -12.07 1.42 -8.53
C LYS A 144 -11.94 0.10 -9.24
N GLY A 145 -12.50 -0.94 -8.68
CA GLY A 145 -12.44 -2.28 -9.28
C GLY A 145 -13.77 -3.01 -9.09
N GLU A 146 -14.11 -3.82 -10.07
CA GLU A 146 -15.30 -4.67 -10.04
C GLU A 146 -14.93 -6.09 -10.44
N VAL A 147 -15.09 -7.02 -9.52
CA VAL A 147 -14.86 -8.45 -9.79
C VAL A 147 -16.06 -9.24 -9.29
N LEU A 148 -16.74 -9.91 -10.22
CA LEU A 148 -18.00 -10.64 -9.98
C LEU A 148 -19.09 -9.71 -9.42
N SER A 149 -19.55 -9.95 -8.19
CA SER A 149 -20.53 -9.12 -7.48
C SER A 149 -19.89 -8.16 -6.47
N TYR A 150 -18.56 -8.08 -6.43
CA TYR A 150 -17.82 -7.22 -5.52
C TYR A 150 -17.35 -5.98 -6.25
N SER A 151 -17.73 -4.80 -5.78
CA SER A 151 -17.24 -3.51 -6.26
C SER A 151 -16.45 -2.83 -5.15
N ILE A 152 -15.30 -2.23 -5.52
CA ILE A 152 -14.50 -1.41 -4.63
C ILE A 152 -14.47 0.01 -5.17
N ASP A 153 -14.81 0.98 -4.32
CA ASP A 153 -14.76 2.39 -4.61
C ASP A 153 -13.69 3.05 -3.70
N GLY A 154 -12.45 2.92 -4.11
CA GLY A 154 -11.29 3.38 -3.36
C GLY A 154 -10.64 2.31 -2.46
N LEU A 155 -9.33 2.40 -2.34
CA LEU A 155 -8.52 1.55 -1.47
C LEU A 155 -7.94 2.41 -0.34
N ASN A 156 -8.20 2.05 0.90
CA ASN A 156 -7.60 2.70 2.05
C ASN A 156 -7.00 1.67 3.01
N ASN A 157 -5.89 2.02 3.60
CA ASN A 157 -5.29 1.25 4.69
C ASN A 157 -4.39 2.13 5.55
N TRP A 158 -4.11 1.68 6.74
CA TRP A 158 -3.11 2.26 7.62
C TRP A 158 -2.16 1.18 8.11
N GLY A 159 -0.97 1.57 8.50
CA GLY A 159 0.01 0.61 8.98
C GLY A 159 1.25 1.26 9.55
N ILE A 160 2.17 0.39 9.94
CA ILE A 160 3.50 0.77 10.41
C ILE A 160 4.52 0.27 9.40
N ARG A 161 5.49 1.11 9.08
CA ARG A 161 6.61 0.81 8.19
C ARG A 161 7.88 0.76 9.01
N LEU A 162 8.64 -0.31 8.86
CA LEU A 162 9.97 -0.47 9.42
C LEU A 162 10.97 -0.63 8.29
N GLY A 163 12.10 0.05 8.37
CA GLY A 163 13.09 0.03 7.30
C GLY A 163 14.47 0.49 7.73
N LEU A 164 15.39 0.45 6.80
CA LEU A 164 16.73 0.99 6.93
C LEU A 164 16.81 2.31 6.16
N ALA A 165 17.53 3.28 6.74
CA ALA A 165 17.90 4.53 6.10
C ALA A 165 19.42 4.57 5.89
N PHE A 166 19.88 5.07 4.75
CA PHE A 166 21.29 5.23 4.39
C PHE A 166 21.49 6.37 3.41
#